data_fb7657922eb714b987f394fb51327364
#
_entry.id   fb7657922eb714b987f394fb51327364
#
_cell.length_a   1.000
_cell.length_b   1.000
_cell.length_c   1.000
_cell.angle_alpha   90.00
_cell.angle_beta   90.00
_cell.angle_gamma   90.00
#
_symmetry.space_group_name_H-M   'P 1'
#
loop_
_entity.id
_entity.type
_entity.pdbx_description
1 polymer ?
#
loop_
_entity_poly.entity_id
_entity_poly.type
_entity_poly.pdbx_seq_one_letter_code
_entity_poly.pdbx_strand_id
1 'polypeptide(L)'
;MGKKWTLIAILAVVLAGCATSGINKGDFNIVSTPEEVAMGDEFAIEIENQFEVYEDPELNAYVRSVGGRIAAICHRQDIEYHFSVIKNDEMNAFALPGGHIYIYTGLMKVLDNEAQLAAVLAHEVGHVTARHSAERLTAMYGAQMAIGLLLGNNPAQYQVLIANIFSTTGFLAYSRANEYEADRLGTSYTSMAGYDPEGMAELLGKFVDTEAREPSKLEQWLSTHPPASQRIGKVDLLAASLPMAGVGERNASEYSRMKARLP
;
A
#
# COMPACT_ATOMS: atom_id res chain seq x y z
N MET A 1 22.27 -28.63 29.07
CA MET A 1 20.82 -28.24 29.12
C MET A 1 20.58 -26.75 28.90
N GLY A 2 21.53 -25.85 29.16
CA GLY A 2 21.33 -24.39 29.07
C GLY A 2 21.06 -23.78 27.68
N LYS A 3 21.70 -24.29 26.60
CA LYS A 3 21.58 -23.72 25.24
C LYS A 3 20.20 -23.85 24.58
N LYS A 4 19.42 -24.89 24.92
CA LYS A 4 18.06 -25.08 24.35
C LYS A 4 17.03 -24.09 24.94
N TRP A 5 17.19 -23.70 26.18
CA TRP A 5 16.33 -22.73 26.85
C TRP A 5 16.56 -21.30 26.37
N THR A 6 17.81 -20.96 26.02
CA THR A 6 18.15 -19.64 25.45
C THR A 6 17.54 -19.44 24.06
N LEU A 7 17.53 -20.48 23.22
CA LEU A 7 16.89 -20.44 21.91
C LEU A 7 15.36 -20.28 21.97
N ILE A 8 14.73 -20.98 22.94
CA ILE A 8 13.27 -20.87 23.15
C ILE A 8 12.91 -19.49 23.70
N ALA A 9 13.73 -18.91 24.58
CA ALA A 9 13.50 -17.56 25.11
C ALA A 9 13.69 -16.47 24.02
N ILE A 10 14.66 -16.60 23.12
CA ILE A 10 14.86 -15.68 22.00
C ILE A 10 13.69 -15.78 21.01
N LEU A 11 13.21 -16.99 20.71
CA LEU A 11 12.05 -17.19 19.84
C LEU A 11 10.78 -16.60 20.46
N ALA A 12 10.60 -16.68 21.78
CA ALA A 12 9.45 -16.10 22.47
C ALA A 12 9.46 -14.55 22.50
N VAL A 13 10.65 -13.92 22.54
CA VAL A 13 10.78 -12.46 22.52
C VAL A 13 10.49 -11.89 21.14
N VAL A 14 10.86 -12.60 20.05
CA VAL A 14 10.56 -12.19 18.67
C VAL A 14 9.05 -12.27 18.38
N LEU A 15 8.33 -13.19 19.00
CA LEU A 15 6.88 -13.34 18.84
C LEU A 15 6.06 -12.29 19.64
N ALA A 16 6.66 -11.63 20.64
CA ALA A 16 5.94 -10.68 21.51
C ALA A 16 5.88 -9.25 20.93
N GLY A 17 6.70 -8.91 19.93
CA GLY A 17 6.81 -7.54 19.39
C GLY A 17 5.64 -7.09 18.52
N CYS A 18 4.88 -8.00 17.90
CA CYS A 18 3.81 -7.67 16.95
C CYS A 18 2.40 -7.62 17.56
N ALA A 19 2.24 -7.93 18.84
CA ALA A 19 0.92 -8.19 19.43
C ALA A 19 0.17 -6.95 19.97
N THR A 20 0.78 -5.75 19.97
CA THR A 20 0.23 -4.59 20.71
C THR A 20 -0.59 -3.60 19.89
N SER A 21 -0.37 -3.53 18.56
CA SER A 21 -1.04 -2.52 17.71
C SER A 21 -2.41 -2.94 17.15
N GLY A 22 -2.75 -4.20 17.18
CA GLY A 22 -3.95 -4.72 16.52
C GLY A 22 -3.87 -4.78 15.00
N ILE A 23 -2.69 -4.48 14.45
CA ILE A 23 -2.37 -4.49 13.02
C ILE A 23 -1.61 -5.77 12.72
N ASN A 24 -1.93 -6.41 11.59
CA ASN A 24 -1.31 -7.65 11.13
C ASN A 24 -1.31 -8.75 12.21
N LYS A 25 -2.48 -8.96 12.83
CA LYS A 25 -2.61 -9.93 13.93
C LYS A 25 -2.49 -11.36 13.44
N GLY A 26 -1.43 -12.02 13.85
CA GLY A 26 -1.22 -13.46 13.63
C GLY A 26 -0.43 -13.79 12.37
N ASP A 27 0.03 -12.81 11.61
CA ASP A 27 0.80 -13.03 10.40
C ASP A 27 2.29 -13.12 10.76
N PHE A 28 2.89 -14.23 10.32
CA PHE A 28 4.30 -14.50 10.52
C PHE A 28 5.11 -13.86 9.39
N ASN A 29 6.06 -13.00 9.76
CA ASN A 29 6.91 -12.31 8.81
C ASN A 29 8.39 -12.49 9.18
N ILE A 30 9.19 -13.06 8.26
CA ILE A 30 10.62 -13.29 8.44
C ILE A 30 11.48 -12.15 7.87
N VAL A 31 10.87 -11.23 7.10
CA VAL A 31 11.57 -10.09 6.51
C VAL A 31 11.71 -9.00 7.56
N SER A 32 12.93 -8.58 7.86
CA SER A 32 13.18 -7.43 8.75
C SER A 32 12.85 -6.10 8.05
N THR A 33 12.63 -5.02 8.83
CA THR A 33 12.40 -3.68 8.25
C THR A 33 13.54 -3.22 7.33
N PRO A 34 14.84 -3.36 7.68
CA PRO A 34 15.92 -2.98 6.75
C PRO A 34 15.94 -3.78 5.45
N GLU A 35 15.63 -5.08 5.50
CA GLU A 35 15.54 -5.91 4.30
C GLU A 35 14.35 -5.52 3.43
N GLU A 36 13.22 -5.21 4.05
CA GLU A 36 12.02 -4.73 3.35
C GLU A 36 12.27 -3.41 2.63
N VAL A 37 12.95 -2.45 3.28
CA VAL A 37 13.34 -1.17 2.67
C VAL A 37 14.30 -1.40 1.50
N ALA A 38 15.36 -2.18 1.68
CA ALA A 38 16.32 -2.45 0.63
C ALA A 38 15.69 -3.13 -0.60
N MET A 39 14.76 -4.07 -0.40
CA MET A 39 13.99 -4.67 -1.50
C MET A 39 13.08 -3.64 -2.18
N GLY A 40 12.45 -2.78 -1.41
CA GLY A 40 11.59 -1.72 -1.94
C GLY A 40 12.35 -0.75 -2.83
N ASP A 41 13.55 -0.33 -2.42
CA ASP A 41 14.41 0.54 -3.21
C ASP A 41 14.82 -0.11 -4.55
N GLU A 42 15.16 -1.40 -4.55
CA GLU A 42 15.48 -2.13 -5.78
C GLU A 42 14.26 -2.29 -6.69
N PHE A 43 13.07 -2.58 -6.12
CA PHE A 43 11.83 -2.65 -6.90
C PHE A 43 11.43 -1.28 -7.46
N ALA A 44 11.65 -0.18 -6.72
CA ALA A 44 11.37 1.16 -7.21
C ALA A 44 12.20 1.49 -8.46
N ILE A 45 13.49 1.14 -8.48
CA ILE A 45 14.35 1.29 -9.66
C ILE A 45 13.77 0.51 -10.86
N GLU A 46 13.30 -0.72 -10.64
CA GLU A 46 12.75 -1.54 -11.71
C GLU A 46 11.41 -0.99 -12.23
N ILE A 47 10.53 -0.50 -11.33
CA ILE A 47 9.29 0.18 -11.72
C ILE A 47 9.58 1.42 -12.57
N GLU A 48 10.54 2.25 -12.16
CA GLU A 48 10.90 3.49 -12.86
C GLU A 48 11.61 3.23 -14.21
N ASN A 49 12.19 2.04 -14.39
CA ASN A 49 12.71 1.59 -15.69
C ASN A 49 11.60 1.09 -16.64
N GLN A 50 10.51 0.51 -16.07
CA GLN A 50 9.42 -0.07 -16.88
C GLN A 50 8.30 0.91 -17.17
N PHE A 51 8.07 1.89 -16.30
CA PHE A 51 6.97 2.85 -16.38
C PHE A 51 7.49 4.28 -16.46
N GLU A 52 6.83 5.11 -17.24
CA GLU A 52 7.12 6.55 -17.33
C GLU A 52 6.62 7.24 -16.05
N VAL A 53 7.55 7.71 -15.21
CA VAL A 53 7.22 8.61 -14.10
C VAL A 53 6.75 9.94 -14.68
N TYR A 54 5.58 10.43 -14.25
CA TYR A 54 5.04 11.68 -14.75
C TYR A 54 5.74 12.88 -14.14
N GLU A 55 6.50 13.61 -14.96
CA GLU A 55 7.34 14.74 -14.54
C GLU A 55 6.58 16.08 -14.56
N ASP A 56 5.62 16.29 -13.65
CA ASP A 56 5.05 17.59 -13.35
C ASP A 56 5.39 17.96 -11.91
N PRO A 57 6.29 18.94 -11.67
CA PRO A 57 6.77 19.24 -10.32
C PRO A 57 5.67 19.68 -9.35
N GLU A 58 4.67 20.41 -9.82
CA GLU A 58 3.56 20.90 -8.98
C GLU A 58 2.61 19.77 -8.61
N LEU A 59 2.22 18.92 -9.58
CA LEU A 59 1.39 17.76 -9.34
C LEU A 59 2.08 16.75 -8.40
N ASN A 60 3.35 16.48 -8.63
CA ASN A 60 4.13 15.56 -7.77
C ASN A 60 4.29 16.13 -6.35
N ALA A 61 4.52 17.43 -6.18
CA ALA A 61 4.57 18.07 -4.87
C ALA A 61 3.22 17.99 -4.15
N TYR A 62 2.13 18.16 -4.89
CA TYR A 62 0.77 18.02 -4.36
C TYR A 62 0.49 16.60 -3.88
N VAL A 63 0.74 15.58 -4.69
CA VAL A 63 0.56 14.16 -4.31
C VAL A 63 1.42 13.80 -3.09
N ARG A 64 2.69 14.25 -3.07
CA ARG A 64 3.56 14.07 -1.90
C ARG A 64 3.04 14.79 -0.66
N SER A 65 2.43 15.97 -0.80
CA SER A 65 1.83 16.69 0.33
C SER A 65 0.66 15.93 0.94
N VAL A 66 -0.26 15.44 0.11
CA VAL A 66 -1.41 14.63 0.56
C VAL A 66 -0.94 13.33 1.21
N GLY A 67 -0.06 12.57 0.53
CA GLY A 67 0.48 11.33 1.05
C GLY A 67 1.31 11.52 2.33
N GLY A 68 2.12 12.59 2.40
CA GLY A 68 2.91 12.94 3.57
C GLY A 68 2.07 13.24 4.82
N ARG A 69 0.91 13.91 4.68
CA ARG A 69 -0.05 14.10 5.78
C ARG A 69 -0.54 12.75 6.35
N ILE A 70 -0.78 11.78 5.48
CA ILE A 70 -1.22 10.45 5.85
C ILE A 70 -0.08 9.66 6.49
N ALA A 71 1.10 9.68 5.89
CA ALA A 71 2.29 9.00 6.40
C ALA A 71 2.68 9.51 7.79
N ALA A 72 2.55 10.82 8.05
CA ALA A 72 2.88 11.43 9.34
C ALA A 72 2.04 10.92 10.51
N ILE A 73 0.86 10.34 10.26
CA ILE A 73 -0.06 9.88 11.32
C ILE A 73 -0.32 8.37 11.29
N CYS A 74 0.22 7.64 10.33
CA CYS A 74 0.06 6.20 10.26
C CYS A 74 0.81 5.50 11.41
N HIS A 75 0.52 4.24 11.67
CA HIS A 75 1.11 3.50 12.79
C HIS A 75 2.58 3.07 12.55
N ARG A 76 3.08 3.17 11.32
CA ARG A 76 4.43 2.75 10.97
C ARG A 76 5.30 3.96 10.64
N GLN A 77 6.16 4.35 11.61
CA GLN A 77 7.01 5.55 11.57
C GLN A 77 8.50 5.22 11.46
N ASP A 78 8.87 3.94 11.30
CA ASP A 78 10.24 3.44 11.24
C ASP A 78 10.81 3.36 9.82
N ILE A 79 10.06 3.88 8.82
CA ILE A 79 10.45 3.94 7.42
C ILE A 79 10.11 5.30 6.81
N GLU A 80 10.72 5.62 5.66
CA GLU A 80 10.31 6.76 4.83
C GLU A 80 9.22 6.34 3.84
N TYR A 81 8.33 7.28 3.48
CA TYR A 81 7.29 7.09 2.49
C TYR A 81 7.56 7.94 1.25
N HIS A 82 7.55 7.32 0.09
CA HIS A 82 7.79 7.95 -1.20
C HIS A 82 6.53 7.86 -2.06
N PHE A 83 6.09 8.99 -2.62
CA PHE A 83 4.88 9.05 -3.44
C PHE A 83 5.24 9.55 -4.84
N SER A 84 4.91 8.76 -5.86
CA SER A 84 5.20 9.06 -7.25
C SER A 84 3.98 8.85 -8.15
N VAL A 85 3.90 9.63 -9.23
CA VAL A 85 2.83 9.52 -10.23
C VAL A 85 3.39 8.81 -11.47
N ILE A 86 2.73 7.76 -11.89
CA ILE A 86 3.04 7.04 -13.13
C ILE A 86 2.09 7.50 -14.23
N LYS A 87 2.64 7.81 -15.40
CA LYS A 87 1.85 8.10 -16.60
C LYS A 87 1.32 6.81 -17.22
N ASN A 88 0.09 6.50 -16.89
CA ASN A 88 -0.63 5.33 -17.40
C ASN A 88 -2.14 5.62 -17.33
N ASP A 89 -2.90 5.23 -18.36
CA ASP A 89 -4.35 5.50 -18.45
C ASP A 89 -5.21 4.50 -17.68
N GLU A 90 -4.63 3.43 -17.14
CA GLU A 90 -5.33 2.49 -16.28
C GLU A 90 -5.66 3.10 -14.92
N MET A 91 -6.71 2.58 -14.28
CA MET A 91 -7.07 2.96 -12.92
C MET A 91 -6.32 2.08 -11.93
N ASN A 92 -5.14 2.52 -11.49
CA ASN A 92 -4.33 1.76 -10.54
C ASN A 92 -3.56 2.64 -9.56
N ALA A 93 -3.27 2.08 -8.40
CA ALA A 93 -2.27 2.51 -7.44
C ALA A 93 -1.70 1.26 -6.78
N PHE A 94 -0.48 1.32 -6.26
CA PHE A 94 0.11 0.21 -5.53
C PHE A 94 1.25 0.66 -4.63
N ALA A 95 1.49 -0.12 -3.57
CA ALA A 95 2.62 0.03 -2.69
C ALA A 95 3.64 -1.08 -2.89
N LEU A 96 4.91 -0.73 -2.92
CA LEU A 96 6.03 -1.66 -2.80
C LEU A 96 6.41 -1.84 -1.32
N PRO A 97 7.15 -2.90 -0.98
CA PRO A 97 7.79 -2.99 0.33
C PRO A 97 8.58 -1.70 0.64
N GLY A 98 8.77 -1.37 1.90
CA GLY A 98 9.64 -0.26 2.30
C GLY A 98 9.08 1.15 2.11
N GLY A 99 7.84 1.32 1.59
CA GLY A 99 7.16 2.62 1.61
C GLY A 99 7.10 3.36 0.28
N HIS A 100 7.49 2.78 -0.85
CA HIS A 100 7.30 3.36 -2.18
C HIS A 100 5.85 3.15 -2.64
N ILE A 101 5.14 4.23 -2.93
CA ILE A 101 3.72 4.25 -3.33
C ILE A 101 3.57 4.97 -4.67
N TYR A 102 2.89 4.32 -5.58
CA TYR A 102 2.66 4.80 -6.94
C TYR A 102 1.16 4.95 -7.20
N ILE A 103 0.79 6.04 -7.88
CA ILE A 103 -0.57 6.25 -8.38
C ILE A 103 -0.53 6.56 -9.87
N TYR A 104 -1.45 5.98 -10.65
CA TYR A 104 -1.53 6.20 -12.08
C TYR A 104 -2.34 7.44 -12.42
N THR A 105 -1.94 8.14 -13.48
CA THR A 105 -2.69 9.30 -14.01
C THR A 105 -4.13 8.92 -14.37
N GLY A 106 -4.37 7.71 -14.85
CA GLY A 106 -5.70 7.20 -15.18
C GLY A 106 -6.63 7.13 -13.96
N LEU A 107 -6.14 6.68 -12.80
CA LEU A 107 -6.90 6.71 -11.57
C LEU A 107 -7.18 8.16 -11.13
N MET A 108 -6.17 9.04 -11.15
CA MET A 108 -6.34 10.44 -10.78
C MET A 108 -7.37 11.15 -11.66
N LYS A 109 -7.49 10.81 -12.96
CA LYS A 109 -8.49 11.37 -13.88
C LYS A 109 -9.94 11.10 -13.45
N VAL A 110 -10.21 10.03 -12.73
CA VAL A 110 -11.59 9.65 -12.32
C VAL A 110 -11.97 10.13 -10.92
N LEU A 111 -11.00 10.53 -10.10
CA LEU A 111 -11.28 11.09 -8.78
C LEU A 111 -11.91 12.50 -8.90
N ASP A 112 -12.76 12.88 -7.95
CA ASP A 112 -13.49 14.15 -7.97
C ASP A 112 -12.91 15.19 -7.01
N ASN A 113 -12.20 14.74 -5.96
CA ASN A 113 -11.72 15.61 -4.89
C ASN A 113 -10.50 15.01 -4.19
N GLU A 114 -9.85 15.84 -3.35
CA GLU A 114 -8.65 15.46 -2.60
C GLU A 114 -8.93 14.39 -1.54
N ALA A 115 -10.14 14.30 -0.98
CA ALA A 115 -10.48 13.24 -0.03
C ALA A 115 -10.45 11.85 -0.68
N GLN A 116 -10.86 11.73 -1.95
CA GLN A 116 -10.72 10.48 -2.71
C GLN A 116 -9.26 10.16 -3.02
N LEU A 117 -8.42 11.17 -3.35
CA LEU A 117 -6.98 10.97 -3.51
C LEU A 117 -6.34 10.52 -2.19
N ALA A 118 -6.69 11.19 -1.09
CA ALA A 118 -6.23 10.83 0.24
C ALA A 118 -6.64 9.39 0.61
N ALA A 119 -7.86 8.97 0.26
CA ALA A 119 -8.34 7.61 0.49
C ALA A 119 -7.51 6.55 -0.28
N VAL A 120 -7.17 6.79 -1.56
CA VAL A 120 -6.27 5.91 -2.33
C VAL A 120 -4.91 5.80 -1.63
N LEU A 121 -4.27 6.95 -1.37
CA LEU A 121 -2.93 6.96 -0.76
C LEU A 121 -2.95 6.36 0.66
N ALA A 122 -4.02 6.58 1.43
CA ALA A 122 -4.19 6.01 2.76
C ALA A 122 -4.39 4.49 2.72
N HIS A 123 -5.07 3.95 1.71
CA HIS A 123 -5.18 2.52 1.47
C HIS A 123 -3.81 1.89 1.23
N GLU A 124 -2.99 2.49 0.35
CA GLU A 124 -1.64 2.03 0.06
C GLU A 124 -0.71 2.15 1.30
N VAL A 125 -0.80 3.25 2.05
CA VAL A 125 -0.12 3.38 3.35
C VAL A 125 -0.60 2.31 4.33
N GLY A 126 -1.86 1.91 4.27
CA GLY A 126 -2.42 0.78 5.04
C GLY A 126 -1.71 -0.54 4.74
N HIS A 127 -1.50 -0.87 3.46
CA HIS A 127 -0.73 -2.04 3.03
C HIS A 127 0.71 -2.01 3.55
N VAL A 128 1.38 -0.86 3.45
CA VAL A 128 2.75 -0.67 3.97
C VAL A 128 2.78 -0.81 5.49
N THR A 129 1.85 -0.19 6.19
CA THR A 129 1.75 -0.23 7.66
C THR A 129 1.52 -1.64 8.18
N ALA A 130 0.63 -2.39 7.55
CA ALA A 130 0.36 -3.79 7.88
C ALA A 130 1.40 -4.76 7.32
N ARG A 131 2.39 -4.28 6.57
CA ARG A 131 3.48 -5.08 5.99
C ARG A 131 3.00 -6.23 5.08
N HIS A 132 1.89 -6.02 4.37
CA HIS A 132 1.27 -7.06 3.54
C HIS A 132 2.20 -7.58 2.44
N SER A 133 3.06 -6.72 1.88
CA SER A 133 4.08 -7.13 0.91
C SER A 133 5.13 -8.05 1.52
N ALA A 134 5.59 -7.77 2.75
CA ALA A 134 6.55 -8.59 3.47
C ALA A 134 5.95 -9.94 3.92
N GLU A 135 4.67 -9.96 4.34
CA GLU A 135 3.91 -11.18 4.61
C GLU A 135 3.85 -12.07 3.36
N ARG A 136 3.51 -11.48 2.21
CA ARG A 136 3.44 -12.20 0.95
C ARG A 136 4.81 -12.75 0.52
N LEU A 137 5.89 -11.96 0.66
CA LEU A 137 7.26 -12.42 0.43
C LEU A 137 7.59 -13.62 1.32
N THR A 138 7.22 -13.55 2.58
CA THR A 138 7.39 -14.65 3.54
C THR A 138 6.63 -15.90 3.09
N ALA A 139 5.38 -15.75 2.66
CA ALA A 139 4.56 -16.87 2.20
C ALA A 139 5.11 -17.51 0.92
N MET A 140 5.58 -16.71 -0.04
CA MET A 140 6.07 -17.20 -1.33
C MET A 140 7.50 -17.77 -1.25
N TYR A 141 8.36 -17.13 -0.46
CA TYR A 141 9.82 -17.38 -0.52
C TYR A 141 10.44 -17.68 0.85
N GLY A 142 9.64 -17.79 1.90
CA GLY A 142 10.13 -17.93 3.27
C GLY A 142 11.13 -19.05 3.47
N ALA A 143 10.94 -20.20 2.82
CA ALA A 143 11.89 -21.32 2.89
C ALA A 143 13.24 -20.97 2.20
N GLN A 144 13.19 -20.30 1.05
CA GLN A 144 14.40 -19.90 0.31
C GLN A 144 15.16 -18.78 1.03
N MET A 145 14.45 -17.81 1.61
CA MET A 145 15.04 -16.75 2.42
C MET A 145 15.68 -17.30 3.69
N ALA A 146 15.02 -18.23 4.39
CA ALA A 146 15.58 -18.87 5.57
C ALA A 146 16.87 -19.66 5.25
N ILE A 147 16.92 -20.35 4.12
CA ILE A 147 18.12 -21.04 3.64
C ILE A 147 19.23 -20.03 3.30
N GLY A 148 18.92 -18.93 2.62
CA GLY A 148 19.87 -17.86 2.31
C GLY A 148 20.49 -17.24 3.57
N LEU A 149 19.69 -16.96 4.59
CA LEU A 149 20.14 -16.44 5.88
C LEU A 149 21.06 -17.44 6.62
N LEU A 150 20.80 -18.74 6.52
CA LEU A 150 21.60 -19.78 7.15
C LEU A 150 22.93 -20.04 6.43
N LEU A 151 22.99 -19.88 5.11
CA LEU A 151 24.17 -20.15 4.29
C LEU A 151 25.08 -18.94 4.09
N GLY A 152 24.72 -17.79 4.63
CA GLY A 152 25.40 -16.51 4.43
C GLY A 152 24.91 -15.79 3.16
N ASN A 153 24.66 -14.51 3.29
CA ASN A 153 24.13 -13.68 2.21
C ASN A 153 25.09 -13.64 1.02
N ASN A 154 24.74 -14.32 -0.06
CA ASN A 154 25.36 -14.13 -1.35
C ASN A 154 24.56 -13.05 -2.11
N PRO A 155 25.11 -11.84 -2.34
CA PRO A 155 24.40 -10.74 -3.02
C PRO A 155 23.82 -11.13 -4.38
N ALA A 156 24.52 -11.99 -5.14
CA ALA A 156 24.07 -12.46 -6.44
C ALA A 156 22.81 -13.35 -6.34
N GLN A 157 22.70 -14.18 -5.30
CA GLN A 157 21.49 -14.99 -5.08
C GLN A 157 20.31 -14.15 -4.65
N TYR A 158 20.54 -13.08 -3.89
CA TYR A 158 19.52 -12.13 -3.49
C TYR A 158 18.96 -11.34 -4.69
N GLN A 159 19.81 -10.85 -5.59
CA GLN A 159 19.39 -10.19 -6.83
C GLN A 159 18.58 -11.11 -7.74
N VAL A 160 18.97 -12.38 -7.88
CA VAL A 160 18.20 -13.38 -8.64
C VAL A 160 16.82 -13.62 -7.99
N LEU A 161 16.76 -13.67 -6.67
CA LEU A 161 15.50 -13.81 -5.94
C LEU A 161 14.58 -12.61 -6.20
N ILE A 162 15.09 -11.39 -6.10
CA ILE A 162 14.34 -10.14 -6.38
C ILE A 162 13.83 -10.13 -7.82
N ALA A 163 14.67 -10.41 -8.80
CA ALA A 163 14.27 -10.50 -10.20
C ALA A 163 13.16 -11.54 -10.45
N ASN A 164 13.25 -12.70 -9.79
CA ASN A 164 12.22 -13.73 -9.85
C ASN A 164 10.90 -13.29 -9.21
N ILE A 165 10.95 -12.59 -8.08
CA ILE A 165 9.77 -12.05 -7.39
C ILE A 165 9.09 -11.04 -8.31
N PHE A 166 9.84 -10.10 -8.87
CA PHE A 166 9.32 -9.05 -9.74
C PHE A 166 8.69 -9.61 -11.02
N SER A 167 9.30 -10.66 -11.60
CA SER A 167 8.78 -11.32 -12.81
C SER A 167 7.54 -12.18 -12.54
N THR A 168 7.18 -12.43 -11.27
CA THR A 168 6.03 -13.26 -10.93
C THR A 168 4.75 -12.44 -10.99
N THR A 169 3.90 -12.70 -11.98
CA THR A 169 2.55 -12.14 -12.07
C THR A 169 1.80 -12.33 -10.75
N GLY A 170 1.28 -11.24 -10.20
CA GLY A 170 0.53 -11.26 -8.94
C GLY A 170 1.39 -11.15 -7.66
N PHE A 171 2.65 -10.72 -7.75
CA PHE A 171 3.45 -10.40 -6.55
C PHE A 171 2.73 -9.40 -5.63
N LEU A 172 2.03 -8.42 -6.18
CA LEU A 172 1.24 -7.46 -5.42
C LEU A 172 -0.22 -7.89 -5.17
N ALA A 173 -0.60 -9.13 -5.50
CA ALA A 173 -1.97 -9.60 -5.25
C ALA A 173 -2.18 -9.90 -3.76
N TYR A 174 -3.09 -9.19 -3.14
CA TYR A 174 -3.41 -9.29 -1.73
C TYR A 174 -4.59 -10.23 -1.46
N SER A 175 -4.62 -10.82 -0.26
CA SER A 175 -5.78 -11.58 0.19
C SER A 175 -6.94 -10.64 0.52
N ARG A 176 -8.18 -11.17 0.56
CA ARG A 176 -9.33 -10.38 1.03
C ARG A 176 -9.16 -9.87 2.46
N ALA A 177 -8.44 -10.60 3.31
CA ALA A 177 -8.17 -10.17 4.68
C ALA A 177 -7.23 -8.95 4.69
N ASN A 178 -6.16 -8.97 3.88
CA ASN A 178 -5.25 -7.84 3.71
C ASN A 178 -6.00 -6.60 3.20
N GLU A 179 -6.90 -6.79 2.21
CA GLU A 179 -7.71 -5.69 1.67
C GLU A 179 -8.63 -5.07 2.73
N TYR A 180 -9.35 -5.90 3.51
CA TYR A 180 -10.18 -5.38 4.60
C TYR A 180 -9.36 -4.66 5.67
N GLU A 181 -8.14 -5.10 5.93
CA GLU A 181 -7.26 -4.41 6.86
C GLU A 181 -6.75 -3.09 6.28
N ALA A 182 -6.33 -3.07 5.02
CA ALA A 182 -5.92 -1.85 4.33
C ALA A 182 -7.06 -0.83 4.22
N ASP A 183 -8.29 -1.28 3.92
CA ASP A 183 -9.49 -0.43 3.92
C ASP A 183 -9.75 0.18 5.30
N ARG A 184 -9.70 -0.64 6.35
CA ARG A 184 -9.92 -0.19 7.72
C ARG A 184 -8.87 0.83 8.15
N LEU A 185 -7.60 0.55 7.88
CA LEU A 185 -6.50 1.46 8.19
C LEU A 185 -6.60 2.72 7.35
N GLY A 186 -6.77 2.59 6.04
CA GLY A 186 -6.85 3.70 5.10
C GLY A 186 -8.01 4.65 5.41
N THR A 187 -9.21 4.11 5.66
CA THR A 187 -10.38 4.93 6.05
C THR A 187 -10.11 5.68 7.36
N SER A 188 -9.50 5.01 8.34
CA SER A 188 -9.14 5.64 9.61
C SER A 188 -8.06 6.72 9.42
N TYR A 189 -7.03 6.46 8.62
CA TYR A 189 -5.97 7.43 8.34
C TYR A 189 -6.48 8.64 7.56
N THR A 190 -7.40 8.44 6.62
CA THR A 190 -8.07 9.54 5.91
C THR A 190 -8.72 10.50 6.91
N SER A 191 -9.51 9.98 7.86
CA SER A 191 -10.12 10.77 8.92
C SER A 191 -9.10 11.42 9.86
N MET A 192 -8.08 10.67 10.31
CA MET A 192 -7.03 11.18 11.20
C MET A 192 -6.20 12.29 10.56
N ALA A 193 -6.00 12.25 9.25
CA ALA A 193 -5.32 13.28 8.47
C ALA A 193 -6.22 14.51 8.20
N GLY A 194 -7.47 14.52 8.69
CA GLY A 194 -8.41 15.64 8.57
C GLY A 194 -9.25 15.63 7.29
N TYR A 195 -9.13 14.61 6.46
CA TYR A 195 -9.97 14.44 5.27
C TYR A 195 -11.30 13.76 5.59
N ASP A 196 -12.28 13.94 4.71
CA ASP A 196 -13.55 13.22 4.81
C ASP A 196 -13.37 11.73 4.48
N PRO A 197 -13.56 10.81 5.45
CA PRO A 197 -13.36 9.38 5.24
C PRO A 197 -14.40 8.75 4.29
N GLU A 198 -15.53 9.44 3.99
CA GLU A 198 -16.48 8.99 2.98
C GLU A 198 -15.86 8.91 1.58
N GLY A 199 -14.74 9.62 1.34
CA GLY A 199 -13.95 9.54 0.13
C GLY A 199 -13.51 8.11 -0.21
N MET A 200 -13.30 7.22 0.79
CA MET A 200 -12.98 5.81 0.56
C MET A 200 -14.17 5.03 0.01
N ALA A 201 -15.36 5.22 0.54
CA ALA A 201 -16.58 4.56 0.03
C ALA A 201 -16.92 5.06 -1.39
N GLU A 202 -16.79 6.35 -1.65
CA GLU A 202 -16.96 6.94 -2.98
C GLU A 202 -15.96 6.38 -3.99
N LEU A 203 -14.70 6.23 -3.61
CA LEU A 203 -13.65 5.59 -4.43
C LEU A 203 -14.03 4.16 -4.80
N LEU A 204 -14.41 3.34 -3.83
CA LEU A 204 -14.84 1.97 -4.07
C LEU A 204 -16.09 1.91 -4.96
N GLY A 205 -17.02 2.86 -4.81
CA GLY A 205 -18.17 3.02 -5.70
C GLY A 205 -17.77 3.25 -7.16
N LYS A 206 -16.76 4.08 -7.41
CA LYS A 206 -16.21 4.31 -8.75
C LYS A 206 -15.61 3.02 -9.35
N PHE A 207 -14.91 2.23 -8.55
CA PHE A 207 -14.38 0.95 -9.00
C PHE A 207 -15.50 -0.03 -9.37
N VAL A 208 -16.56 -0.13 -8.56
CA VAL A 208 -17.74 -0.98 -8.88
C VAL A 208 -18.39 -0.54 -10.18
N ASP A 209 -18.60 0.76 -10.36
CA ASP A 209 -19.19 1.33 -11.57
C ASP A 209 -18.32 1.09 -12.81
N THR A 210 -17.00 1.21 -12.67
CA THR A 210 -16.05 1.00 -13.77
C THR A 210 -15.94 -0.49 -14.11
N GLU A 211 -15.91 -1.38 -13.11
CA GLU A 211 -15.92 -2.83 -13.33
C GLU A 211 -17.14 -3.27 -14.16
N ALA A 212 -18.29 -2.65 -13.92
CA ALA A 212 -19.53 -2.95 -14.66
C ALA A 212 -19.55 -2.41 -16.10
N ARG A 213 -18.87 -1.28 -16.37
CA ARG A 213 -18.96 -0.57 -17.66
C ARG A 213 -17.72 -0.72 -18.53
N GLU A 214 -16.55 -0.68 -17.96
CA GLU A 214 -15.24 -0.66 -18.63
C GLU A 214 -14.20 -1.49 -17.86
N PRO A 215 -14.41 -2.83 -17.74
CA PRO A 215 -13.58 -3.69 -16.90
C PRO A 215 -12.09 -3.67 -17.29
N SER A 216 -11.75 -3.41 -18.55
CA SER A 216 -10.38 -3.33 -19.02
C SER A 216 -9.56 -2.20 -18.36
N LYS A 217 -10.22 -1.13 -17.89
CA LYS A 217 -9.55 -0.05 -17.15
C LYS A 217 -9.14 -0.44 -15.73
N LEU A 218 -9.70 -1.53 -15.20
CA LEU A 218 -9.44 -2.06 -13.86
C LEU A 218 -8.64 -3.37 -13.89
N GLU A 219 -8.16 -3.82 -15.05
CA GLU A 219 -7.52 -5.13 -15.17
C GLU A 219 -6.32 -5.27 -14.22
N GLN A 220 -5.44 -4.27 -14.17
CA GLN A 220 -4.32 -4.27 -13.25
C GLN A 220 -4.78 -4.17 -11.78
N TRP A 221 -5.72 -3.29 -11.47
CA TRP A 221 -6.28 -3.18 -10.11
C TRP A 221 -6.86 -4.52 -9.65
N LEU A 222 -7.71 -5.16 -10.46
CA LEU A 222 -8.33 -6.44 -10.12
C LEU A 222 -7.34 -7.60 -10.03
N SER A 223 -6.17 -7.47 -10.67
CA SER A 223 -5.09 -8.47 -10.56
C SER A 223 -4.36 -8.40 -9.22
N THR A 224 -4.39 -7.26 -8.56
CA THR A 224 -3.70 -6.99 -7.29
C THR A 224 -4.67 -6.91 -6.10
N HIS A 225 -5.90 -6.43 -6.32
CA HIS A 225 -6.91 -6.22 -5.29
C HIS A 225 -8.22 -6.96 -5.60
N PRO A 226 -8.81 -7.67 -4.65
CA PRO A 226 -10.15 -8.24 -4.78
C PRO A 226 -11.24 -7.20 -5.09
N PRO A 227 -12.37 -7.62 -5.74
CA PRO A 227 -13.43 -6.72 -6.15
C PRO A 227 -13.96 -5.79 -5.06
N ALA A 228 -14.10 -4.51 -5.40
CA ALA A 228 -14.56 -3.46 -4.49
C ALA A 228 -15.99 -3.69 -3.95
N SER A 229 -16.84 -4.37 -4.73
CA SER A 229 -18.24 -4.68 -4.37
C SER A 229 -18.40 -5.42 -3.04
N GLN A 230 -17.39 -6.20 -2.63
CA GLN A 230 -17.41 -6.94 -1.36
C GLN A 230 -16.91 -6.10 -0.17
N ARG A 231 -16.29 -4.96 -0.45
CA ARG A 231 -15.59 -4.11 0.52
C ARG A 231 -16.40 -2.87 0.90
N ILE A 232 -17.11 -2.29 -0.06
CA ILE A 232 -17.79 -0.98 0.06
C ILE A 232 -18.71 -0.88 1.27
N GLY A 233 -19.54 -1.89 1.57
CA GLY A 233 -20.49 -1.81 2.69
C GLY A 233 -19.82 -1.75 4.07
N LYS A 234 -18.63 -2.35 4.24
CA LYS A 234 -17.88 -2.27 5.50
C LYS A 234 -17.18 -0.92 5.63
N VAL A 235 -16.64 -0.42 4.53
CA VAL A 235 -15.99 0.89 4.47
C VAL A 235 -16.99 2.00 4.75
N ASP A 236 -18.17 1.94 4.16
CA ASP A 236 -19.25 2.92 4.34
C ASP A 236 -19.68 3.03 5.82
N LEU A 237 -19.93 1.90 6.46
CA LEU A 237 -20.25 1.85 7.89
C LEU A 237 -19.14 2.41 8.77
N LEU A 238 -17.88 2.10 8.45
CA LEU A 238 -16.73 2.62 9.19
C LEU A 238 -16.60 4.12 8.98
N ALA A 239 -16.61 4.59 7.74
CA ALA A 239 -16.46 6.00 7.39
C ALA A 239 -17.50 6.87 8.12
N ALA A 240 -18.78 6.46 8.09
CA ALA A 240 -19.85 7.16 8.77
C ALA A 240 -19.68 7.23 10.31
N SER A 241 -18.90 6.34 10.91
CA SER A 241 -18.63 6.31 12.34
C SER A 241 -17.45 7.19 12.78
N LEU A 242 -16.65 7.70 11.85
CA LEU A 242 -15.43 8.44 12.16
C LEU A 242 -15.69 9.93 12.35
N PRO A 243 -14.85 10.65 13.14
CA PRO A 243 -15.09 12.07 13.50
C PRO A 243 -15.17 13.02 12.32
N MET A 244 -14.49 12.74 11.20
CA MET A 244 -14.46 13.60 10.01
C MET A 244 -15.55 13.29 8.97
N ALA A 245 -16.45 12.33 9.22
CA ALA A 245 -17.52 11.97 8.30
C ALA A 245 -18.41 13.19 7.97
N GLY A 246 -18.50 13.52 6.68
CA GLY A 246 -19.30 14.64 6.15
C GLY A 246 -18.81 16.03 6.51
N VAL A 247 -17.71 16.18 7.28
CA VAL A 247 -17.16 17.48 7.70
C VAL A 247 -15.67 17.64 7.40
N GLY A 248 -14.97 16.56 7.06
CA GLY A 248 -13.55 16.58 6.71
C GLY A 248 -13.26 17.32 5.41
N GLU A 249 -12.00 17.64 5.18
CA GLU A 249 -11.54 18.30 3.97
C GLU A 249 -11.81 17.46 2.73
N ARG A 250 -12.37 18.09 1.69
CA ARG A 250 -12.56 17.49 0.36
C ARG A 250 -11.76 18.20 -0.72
N ASN A 251 -11.44 19.47 -0.53
CA ASN A 251 -10.61 20.33 -1.38
C ASN A 251 -10.84 20.13 -2.91
N ALA A 252 -12.13 20.05 -3.32
CA ALA A 252 -12.51 19.72 -4.70
C ALA A 252 -11.95 20.71 -5.73
N SER A 253 -11.92 22.01 -5.40
CA SER A 253 -11.39 23.05 -6.29
C SER A 253 -9.89 22.92 -6.50
N GLU A 254 -9.14 22.65 -5.44
CA GLU A 254 -7.69 22.44 -5.51
C GLU A 254 -7.38 21.15 -6.27
N TYR A 255 -8.10 20.07 -5.99
CA TYR A 255 -7.98 18.84 -6.75
C TYR A 255 -8.25 19.05 -8.24
N SER A 256 -9.32 19.77 -8.59
CA SER A 256 -9.66 20.08 -9.99
C SER A 256 -8.56 20.85 -10.71
N ARG A 257 -7.91 21.80 -10.01
CA ARG A 257 -6.76 22.56 -10.52
C ARG A 257 -5.59 21.63 -10.81
N MET A 258 -5.28 20.68 -9.90
CA MET A 258 -4.22 19.71 -10.07
C MET A 258 -4.54 18.65 -11.15
N LYS A 259 -5.80 18.20 -11.19
CA LYS A 259 -6.29 17.27 -12.19
C LYS A 259 -6.17 17.83 -13.63
N ALA A 260 -6.32 19.14 -13.82
CA ALA A 260 -6.14 19.79 -15.11
C ALA A 260 -4.68 19.74 -15.64
N ARG A 261 -3.72 19.32 -14.81
CA ARG A 261 -2.30 19.13 -15.20
C ARG A 261 -2.00 17.72 -15.68
N LEU A 262 -2.96 16.80 -15.56
CA LEU A 262 -2.79 15.43 -16.04
C LEU A 262 -2.71 15.38 -17.58
N PRO A 263 -1.96 14.43 -18.14
CA PRO A 263 -1.75 14.29 -19.59
C PRO A 263 -3.01 13.90 -20.35
#